data_ed291e82ef27487834b86a3f19a6ab51
#
_entry.id   ed291e82ef27487834b86a3f19a6ab51
#
_cell.length_a   1.000
_cell.length_b   1.000
_cell.length_c   1.000
_cell.angle_alpha   90.00
_cell.angle_beta   90.00
_cell.angle_gamma   90.00
#
_symmetry.space_group_name_H-M   'P 1'
#
loop_
_entity.id
_entity.type
_entity.pdbx_description
1 polymer ?
#
loop_
_entity_poly.entity_id
_entity_poly.type
_entity_poly.pdbx_seq_one_letter_code
_entity_poly.pdbx_strand_id
1 'polypeptide(L)'
;MILQDYCRSKGKRTNIMEEYLRTYCEIDLKAIRENYINIKKKTGDNVMTMAVIKADGYGHGAVEVAHYLNDIADYFGVATIDEGVELRKAGLKQPILLLGYNSPSLYYKNLEYGVDQTIYCYDTAKAMSEAAVKAEKTARIHIALDTGMTRIGLSPDEKGLAIVKQIAELPNIKIEGLFTHLSCADMTDKAYTESQMERYDHFVQLLDEAGIEIPVKHICNSAAIMEYEDHRYDMARAGIILYGMYPSDEVDFSNLDLTPAMSWYSHVVNIMEPEMERGVSYGATYIVEHPCRLATVSVGYADGYARSLSNKGWVLIHGQKAPIVGRVCMDQMMVDITDIPDVKLEAVSYTHLTLPTIYSV
;
A
#
# COMPACT_ATOMS: atom_id res chain seq x y z
N MET A 1 5.32 -15.08 5.07
CA MET A 1 5.50 -16.15 4.07
C MET A 1 4.35 -17.17 4.15
N ILE A 2 3.11 -16.74 4.41
CA ILE A 2 1.93 -17.63 4.53
C ILE A 2 0.69 -17.07 3.79
N LEU A 3 0.69 -15.80 3.36
CA LEU A 3 -0.43 -15.21 2.62
C LEU A 3 -0.41 -15.46 1.09
N GLN A 4 0.70 -15.92 0.52
CA GLN A 4 0.85 -16.09 -0.94
C GLN A 4 -0.02 -17.19 -1.55
N ASP A 5 -0.50 -18.17 -0.76
CA ASP A 5 -1.28 -19.29 -1.30
C ASP A 5 -2.81 -19.07 -1.25
N TYR A 6 -3.31 -17.94 -0.73
CA TYR A 6 -4.73 -17.74 -0.45
C TYR A 6 -5.43 -16.61 -1.20
N CYS A 7 -4.73 -15.86 -2.09
CA CYS A 7 -5.37 -14.86 -2.94
C CYS A 7 -5.79 -15.47 -4.29
N ARG A 8 -7.08 -15.53 -4.56
CA ARG A 8 -7.62 -15.90 -5.89
C ARG A 8 -8.24 -14.67 -6.56
N SER A 9 -7.74 -14.33 -7.76
CA SER A 9 -8.41 -13.35 -8.62
C SER A 9 -9.70 -13.96 -9.21
N LYS A 10 -10.79 -13.20 -9.29
CA LYS A 10 -12.02 -13.58 -10.00
C LYS A 10 -11.79 -13.64 -11.52
N GLY A 11 -11.05 -14.65 -11.98
CA GLY A 11 -10.81 -14.87 -13.40
C GLY A 11 -10.79 -16.36 -13.77
N LYS A 12 -11.93 -16.90 -14.22
CA LYS A 12 -12.19 -18.27 -14.65
C LYS A 12 -12.42 -19.31 -13.54
N ARG A 13 -13.69 -19.57 -13.23
CA ARG A 13 -14.10 -20.84 -12.63
C ARG A 13 -13.77 -21.98 -13.61
N THR A 14 -12.64 -22.62 -13.40
CA THR A 14 -12.48 -24.02 -13.85
C THR A 14 -13.19 -24.89 -12.82
N ASN A 15 -13.94 -25.91 -13.26
CA ASN A 15 -14.58 -26.93 -12.43
C ASN A 15 -13.51 -27.72 -11.62
N ILE A 16 -13.03 -27.12 -10.54
CA ILE A 16 -12.34 -27.78 -9.46
C ILE A 16 -13.42 -27.96 -8.40
N MET A 17 -13.61 -29.17 -7.88
CA MET A 17 -14.43 -29.43 -6.69
C MET A 17 -14.15 -28.29 -5.70
N GLU A 18 -15.19 -27.66 -5.13
CA GLU A 18 -15.04 -26.57 -4.17
C GLU A 18 -14.23 -27.11 -2.99
N GLU A 19 -12.92 -26.87 -3.03
CA GLU A 19 -12.04 -27.23 -1.94
C GLU A 19 -12.36 -26.31 -0.77
N TYR A 20 -12.68 -26.88 0.41
CA TYR A 20 -12.96 -26.11 1.60
C TYR A 20 -11.73 -25.25 1.96
N LEU A 21 -11.86 -23.93 1.87
CA LEU A 21 -10.87 -22.98 2.29
C LEU A 21 -11.25 -22.44 3.68
N ARG A 22 -10.47 -22.78 4.69
CA ARG A 22 -10.70 -22.35 6.09
C ARG A 22 -10.86 -20.82 6.21
N THR A 23 -9.99 -20.10 5.55
CA THR A 23 -10.04 -18.64 5.42
C THR A 23 -9.36 -18.21 4.11
N TYR A 24 -9.83 -17.15 3.47
CA TYR A 24 -9.30 -16.66 2.21
C TYR A 24 -9.67 -15.18 1.97
N CYS A 25 -8.88 -14.51 1.14
CA CYS A 25 -9.21 -13.18 0.64
C CYS A 25 -9.67 -13.25 -0.82
N GLU A 26 -10.71 -12.50 -1.15
CA GLU A 26 -11.08 -12.19 -2.53
C GLU A 26 -10.57 -10.80 -2.89
N ILE A 27 -9.87 -10.70 -4.01
CA ILE A 27 -9.37 -9.43 -4.55
C ILE A 27 -10.19 -9.05 -5.78
N ASP A 28 -10.84 -7.89 -5.72
CA ASP A 28 -11.58 -7.33 -6.85
C ASP A 28 -10.68 -6.40 -7.67
N LEU A 29 -10.04 -6.97 -8.70
CA LEU A 29 -9.17 -6.21 -9.62
C LEU A 29 -9.95 -5.13 -10.39
N LYS A 30 -11.26 -5.31 -10.58
CA LYS A 30 -12.09 -4.31 -11.23
C LYS A 30 -12.25 -3.07 -10.35
N ALA A 31 -12.47 -3.27 -9.04
CA ALA A 31 -12.50 -2.17 -8.08
C ALA A 31 -11.17 -1.40 -8.06
N ILE A 32 -10.02 -2.11 -8.08
CA ILE A 32 -8.69 -1.48 -8.17
C ILE A 32 -8.58 -0.61 -9.43
N ARG A 33 -9.02 -1.12 -10.58
CA ARG A 33 -8.98 -0.35 -11.84
C ARG A 33 -9.92 0.85 -11.82
N GLU A 34 -11.12 0.70 -11.27
CA GLU A 34 -12.08 1.81 -11.12
C GLU A 34 -11.52 2.89 -10.18
N ASN A 35 -10.92 2.50 -9.05
CA ASN A 35 -10.21 3.41 -8.16
C ASN A 35 -9.08 4.15 -8.90
N TYR A 36 -8.25 3.44 -9.67
CA TYR A 36 -7.18 4.05 -10.45
C TYR A 36 -7.73 5.09 -11.46
N ILE A 37 -8.82 4.76 -12.16
CA ILE A 37 -9.46 5.68 -13.10
C ILE A 37 -9.99 6.93 -12.39
N ASN A 38 -10.62 6.78 -11.21
CA ASN A 38 -11.08 7.91 -10.40
C ASN A 38 -9.92 8.78 -9.92
N ILE A 39 -8.82 8.15 -9.48
CA ILE A 39 -7.58 8.84 -9.11
C ILE A 39 -7.04 9.64 -10.31
N LYS A 40 -6.95 9.03 -11.49
CA LYS A 40 -6.44 9.68 -12.69
C LYS A 40 -7.32 10.87 -13.13
N LYS A 41 -8.65 10.75 -13.01
CA LYS A 41 -9.57 11.88 -13.22
C LYS A 41 -9.33 13.01 -12.22
N LYS A 42 -9.09 12.67 -10.94
CA LYS A 42 -8.81 13.66 -9.89
C LYS A 42 -7.47 14.37 -10.12
N THR A 43 -6.42 13.65 -10.54
CA THR A 43 -5.10 14.24 -10.80
C THR A 43 -5.06 15.06 -12.10
N GLY A 44 -5.89 14.74 -13.09
CA GLY A 44 -5.94 15.39 -14.40
C GLY A 44 -5.07 14.72 -15.46
N ASP A 45 -5.39 14.96 -16.74
CA ASP A 45 -4.78 14.25 -17.87
C ASP A 45 -3.29 14.58 -18.08
N ASN A 46 -2.83 15.73 -17.61
CA ASN A 46 -1.45 16.19 -17.76
C ASN A 46 -0.52 15.66 -16.65
N VAL A 47 -1.05 14.98 -15.65
CA VAL A 47 -0.28 14.43 -14.52
C VAL A 47 -0.18 12.92 -14.68
N MET A 48 1.05 12.40 -14.73
CA MET A 48 1.27 10.95 -14.67
C MET A 48 0.78 10.39 -13.34
N THR A 49 0.29 9.16 -13.34
CA THR A 49 -0.14 8.49 -12.12
C THR A 49 0.65 7.20 -11.92
N MET A 50 1.43 7.17 -10.85
CA MET A 50 2.15 5.98 -10.41
C MET A 50 1.23 5.08 -9.57
N ALA A 51 1.04 3.84 -9.97
CA ALA A 51 0.45 2.80 -9.12
C ALA A 51 1.52 2.26 -8.16
N VAL A 52 1.37 2.50 -6.86
CA VAL A 52 2.31 2.00 -5.84
C VAL A 52 1.86 0.61 -5.43
N ILE A 53 2.60 -0.41 -5.87
CA ILE A 53 2.26 -1.83 -5.72
C ILE A 53 3.30 -2.62 -4.92
N LYS A 54 4.08 -1.93 -4.09
CA LYS A 54 5.04 -2.54 -3.14
C LYS A 54 4.32 -3.45 -2.13
N ALA A 55 5.08 -4.29 -1.43
CA ALA A 55 4.58 -5.25 -0.44
C ALA A 55 3.46 -6.13 -1.02
N ASP A 56 3.75 -6.73 -2.19
CA ASP A 56 2.82 -7.57 -2.96
C ASP A 56 1.47 -6.85 -3.23
N GLY A 57 1.55 -5.59 -3.72
CA GLY A 57 0.35 -4.78 -3.96
C GLY A 57 -0.44 -4.50 -2.67
N TYR A 58 0.24 -4.21 -1.55
CA TYR A 58 -0.40 -4.10 -0.22
C TYR A 58 -1.18 -5.38 0.14
N GLY A 59 -0.66 -6.54 -0.24
CA GLY A 59 -1.30 -7.84 -0.02
C GLY A 59 -2.39 -8.22 -1.05
N HIS A 60 -2.53 -7.44 -2.14
CA HIS A 60 -3.55 -7.68 -3.17
C HIS A 60 -3.01 -8.44 -4.40
N GLY A 61 -1.73 -8.85 -4.41
CA GLY A 61 -1.09 -9.50 -5.55
C GLY A 61 -0.51 -8.48 -6.56
N ALA A 62 0.79 -8.14 -6.41
CA ALA A 62 1.41 -7.08 -7.21
C ALA A 62 1.41 -7.38 -8.71
N VAL A 63 1.64 -8.63 -9.09
CA VAL A 63 1.70 -9.05 -10.50
C VAL A 63 0.33 -8.93 -11.16
N GLU A 64 -0.72 -9.44 -10.51
CA GLU A 64 -2.10 -9.39 -11.00
C GLU A 64 -2.59 -7.94 -11.11
N VAL A 65 -2.36 -7.14 -10.08
CA VAL A 65 -2.69 -5.71 -10.07
C VAL A 65 -1.98 -4.98 -11.20
N ALA A 66 -0.67 -5.20 -11.36
CA ALA A 66 0.10 -4.55 -12.40
C ALA A 66 -0.36 -4.95 -13.81
N HIS A 67 -0.66 -6.23 -14.05
CA HIS A 67 -1.22 -6.68 -15.33
C HIS A 67 -2.58 -6.05 -15.61
N TYR A 68 -3.43 -5.92 -14.60
CA TYR A 68 -4.77 -5.35 -14.78
C TYR A 68 -4.77 -3.85 -15.02
N LEU A 69 -3.71 -3.14 -14.59
CA LEU A 69 -3.47 -1.72 -14.81
C LEU A 69 -2.52 -1.41 -15.98
N ASN A 70 -1.98 -2.44 -16.64
CA ASN A 70 -0.88 -2.33 -17.61
C ASN A 70 -1.13 -1.36 -18.77
N ASP A 71 -2.37 -1.18 -19.18
CA ASP A 71 -2.78 -0.31 -20.31
C ASP A 71 -3.10 1.14 -19.87
N ILE A 72 -3.18 1.41 -18.56
CA ILE A 72 -3.57 2.72 -18.04
C ILE A 72 -2.57 3.34 -17.06
N ALA A 73 -1.73 2.53 -16.38
CA ALA A 73 -0.75 3.02 -15.44
C ALA A 73 0.47 3.61 -16.15
N ASP A 74 0.88 4.82 -15.75
CA ASP A 74 2.04 5.51 -16.34
C ASP A 74 3.36 5.00 -15.71
N TYR A 75 3.33 4.64 -14.43
CA TYR A 75 4.47 4.18 -13.64
C TYR A 75 4.04 3.15 -12.60
N PHE A 76 4.97 2.30 -12.18
CA PHE A 76 4.79 1.45 -10.99
C PHE A 76 5.82 1.78 -9.91
N GLY A 77 5.39 1.77 -8.63
CA GLY A 77 6.25 2.01 -7.48
C GLY A 77 6.41 0.76 -6.63
N VAL A 78 7.66 0.36 -6.38
CA VAL A 78 8.03 -0.80 -5.56
C VAL A 78 8.92 -0.41 -4.38
N ALA A 79 9.07 -1.28 -3.37
CA ALA A 79 9.94 -1.03 -2.22
C ALA A 79 11.30 -1.72 -2.34
N THR A 80 11.38 -2.84 -3.05
CA THR A 80 12.60 -3.64 -3.19
C THR A 80 12.92 -3.94 -4.66
N ILE A 81 14.19 -4.22 -4.93
CA ILE A 81 14.58 -4.61 -6.30
C ILE A 81 13.98 -5.93 -6.72
N ASP A 82 13.75 -6.86 -5.78
CA ASP A 82 13.19 -8.18 -6.09
C ASP A 82 11.72 -8.06 -6.52
N GLU A 83 10.92 -7.17 -5.93
CA GLU A 83 9.58 -6.83 -6.40
C GLU A 83 9.63 -6.29 -7.86
N GLY A 84 10.55 -5.37 -8.16
CA GLY A 84 10.73 -4.86 -9.52
C GLY A 84 11.13 -5.95 -10.53
N VAL A 85 12.01 -6.85 -10.14
CA VAL A 85 12.44 -8.01 -10.96
C VAL A 85 11.26 -8.96 -11.21
N GLU A 86 10.42 -9.22 -10.22
CA GLU A 86 9.22 -10.05 -10.35
C GLU A 86 8.28 -9.48 -11.40
N LEU A 87 7.97 -8.18 -11.33
CA LEU A 87 7.14 -7.49 -12.32
C LEU A 87 7.73 -7.57 -13.73
N ARG A 88 9.05 -7.40 -13.88
CA ARG A 88 9.72 -7.53 -15.19
C ARG A 88 9.67 -8.96 -15.73
N LYS A 89 9.87 -9.97 -14.89
CA LYS A 89 9.73 -11.39 -15.27
C LYS A 89 8.29 -11.75 -15.66
N ALA A 90 7.31 -11.09 -15.05
CA ALA A 90 5.90 -11.17 -15.44
C ALA A 90 5.59 -10.43 -16.76
N GLY A 91 6.57 -9.76 -17.38
CA GLY A 91 6.44 -9.17 -18.72
C GLY A 91 6.03 -7.70 -18.76
N LEU A 92 5.96 -7.02 -17.62
CA LEU A 92 5.59 -5.60 -17.54
C LEU A 92 6.67 -4.69 -18.16
N LYS A 93 6.25 -3.69 -18.93
CA LYS A 93 7.11 -2.80 -19.71
C LYS A 93 7.17 -1.38 -19.15
N GLN A 94 6.14 -0.93 -18.44
CA GLN A 94 6.06 0.42 -17.88
C GLN A 94 7.26 0.74 -16.99
N PRO A 95 7.62 2.00 -16.83
CA PRO A 95 8.63 2.43 -15.88
C PRO A 95 8.33 1.91 -14.47
N ILE A 96 9.35 1.45 -13.75
CA ILE A 96 9.26 0.99 -12.37
C ILE A 96 10.26 1.79 -11.55
N LEU A 97 9.80 2.45 -10.48
CA LEU A 97 10.66 3.15 -9.52
C LEU A 97 10.74 2.35 -8.21
N LEU A 98 11.96 2.03 -7.81
CA LEU A 98 12.25 1.56 -6.47
C LEU A 98 12.28 2.77 -5.53
N LEU A 99 11.27 2.89 -4.66
CA LEU A 99 11.02 4.05 -3.79
C LEU A 99 11.93 4.13 -2.56
N GLY A 100 12.71 3.10 -2.29
CA GLY A 100 13.56 2.99 -1.11
C GLY A 100 15.03 2.73 -1.42
N TYR A 101 15.73 2.25 -0.38
CA TYR A 101 17.12 1.87 -0.47
C TYR A 101 17.29 0.55 -1.23
N ASN A 102 18.35 0.48 -2.02
CA ASN A 102 18.89 -0.78 -2.54
C ASN A 102 20.38 -0.85 -2.21
N SER A 103 20.89 -2.05 -1.94
CA SER A 103 22.33 -2.24 -1.74
C SER A 103 23.09 -2.01 -3.05
N PRO A 104 24.25 -1.32 -3.03
CA PRO A 104 25.10 -1.20 -4.21
C PRO A 104 25.49 -2.55 -4.84
N SER A 105 25.57 -3.61 -4.04
CA SER A 105 25.82 -4.98 -4.53
C SER A 105 24.72 -5.54 -5.44
N LEU A 106 23.53 -4.92 -5.44
CA LEU A 106 22.37 -5.32 -6.23
C LEU A 106 22.08 -4.38 -7.41
N TYR A 107 22.85 -3.31 -7.62
CA TYR A 107 22.62 -2.34 -8.69
C TYR A 107 22.69 -2.96 -10.10
N TYR A 108 23.39 -4.08 -10.26
CA TYR A 108 23.36 -4.84 -11.50
C TYR A 108 21.93 -5.28 -11.87
N LYS A 109 21.07 -5.61 -10.89
CA LYS A 109 19.65 -5.96 -11.15
C LYS A 109 18.87 -4.74 -11.65
N ASN A 110 19.08 -3.53 -11.08
CA ASN A 110 18.44 -2.32 -11.60
C ASN A 110 18.75 -2.13 -13.09
N LEU A 111 20.01 -2.31 -13.47
CA LEU A 111 20.50 -2.14 -14.84
C LEU A 111 20.03 -3.27 -15.77
N GLU A 112 20.00 -4.50 -15.28
CA GLU A 112 19.57 -5.68 -16.06
C GLU A 112 18.07 -5.59 -16.37
N TYR A 113 17.25 -5.26 -15.37
CA TYR A 113 15.80 -5.26 -15.45
C TYR A 113 15.19 -3.89 -15.76
N GLY A 114 16.01 -2.83 -15.86
CA GLY A 114 15.52 -1.47 -16.15
C GLY A 114 14.58 -0.93 -15.08
N VAL A 115 15.01 -1.03 -13.81
CA VAL A 115 14.28 -0.48 -12.65
C VAL A 115 14.98 0.78 -12.18
N ASP A 116 14.26 1.90 -12.16
CA ASP A 116 14.75 3.21 -11.73
C ASP A 116 15.03 3.17 -10.22
N GLN A 117 16.10 3.86 -9.79
CA GLN A 117 16.55 3.85 -8.41
C GLN A 117 16.36 5.19 -7.71
N THR A 118 15.82 5.17 -6.50
CA THR A 118 15.84 6.32 -5.61
C THR A 118 17.25 6.55 -5.06
N ILE A 119 17.74 7.80 -5.19
CA ILE A 119 19.05 8.24 -4.69
C ILE A 119 18.86 9.42 -3.74
N TYR A 120 19.59 9.41 -2.63
CA TYR A 120 19.57 10.47 -1.61
C TYR A 120 20.93 10.71 -0.94
N CYS A 121 22.01 10.25 -1.54
CA CYS A 121 23.39 10.64 -1.17
C CYS A 121 24.34 10.40 -2.35
N TYR A 122 25.45 11.13 -2.36
CA TYR A 122 26.44 11.05 -3.43
C TYR A 122 27.07 9.66 -3.57
N ASP A 123 27.41 9.00 -2.44
CA ASP A 123 28.10 7.71 -2.46
C ASP A 123 27.27 6.62 -3.16
N THR A 124 25.96 6.59 -2.93
CA THR A 124 25.07 5.64 -3.62
C THR A 124 24.91 5.98 -5.10
N ALA A 125 24.87 7.26 -5.47
CA ALA A 125 24.87 7.70 -6.86
C ALA A 125 26.16 7.31 -7.58
N LYS A 126 27.30 7.51 -6.94
CA LYS A 126 28.62 7.13 -7.46
C LYS A 126 28.70 5.62 -7.68
N ALA A 127 28.28 4.82 -6.69
CA ALA A 127 28.29 3.37 -6.83
C ALA A 127 27.34 2.90 -7.96
N MET A 128 26.18 3.56 -8.15
CA MET A 128 25.27 3.29 -9.27
C MET A 128 25.92 3.63 -10.61
N SER A 129 26.62 4.77 -10.69
CA SER A 129 27.38 5.19 -11.87
C SER A 129 28.47 4.17 -12.24
N GLU A 130 29.27 3.75 -11.27
CA GLU A 130 30.31 2.74 -11.46
C GLU A 130 29.72 1.40 -11.98
N ALA A 131 28.59 0.98 -11.42
CA ALA A 131 27.87 -0.20 -11.91
C ALA A 131 27.34 -0.01 -13.33
N ALA A 132 26.79 1.17 -13.66
CA ALA A 132 26.26 1.50 -14.97
C ALA A 132 27.36 1.55 -16.05
N VAL A 133 28.50 2.16 -15.75
CA VAL A 133 29.69 2.17 -16.63
C VAL A 133 30.15 0.74 -16.90
N LYS A 134 30.29 -0.09 -15.85
CA LYS A 134 30.70 -1.49 -16.01
C LYS A 134 29.72 -2.33 -16.83
N ALA A 135 28.43 -2.02 -16.75
CA ALA A 135 27.38 -2.70 -17.50
C ALA A 135 27.16 -2.12 -18.91
N GLU A 136 27.85 -1.04 -19.29
CA GLU A 136 27.68 -0.29 -20.54
C GLU A 136 26.21 0.17 -20.73
N LYS A 137 25.54 0.53 -19.61
CA LYS A 137 24.15 1.00 -19.58
C LYS A 137 24.05 2.36 -18.93
N THR A 138 22.91 3.03 -19.08
CA THR A 138 22.56 4.24 -18.35
C THR A 138 21.61 3.89 -17.22
N ALA A 139 21.96 4.28 -15.99
CA ALA A 139 21.10 4.19 -14.83
C ALA A 139 20.16 5.39 -14.78
N ARG A 140 18.85 5.14 -14.69
CA ARG A 140 17.84 6.16 -14.43
C ARG A 140 17.63 6.26 -12.93
N ILE A 141 17.67 7.46 -12.41
CA ILE A 141 17.53 7.70 -10.97
C ILE A 141 16.51 8.79 -10.67
N HIS A 142 15.86 8.67 -9.50
CA HIS A 142 15.06 9.75 -8.92
C HIS A 142 15.73 10.25 -7.64
N ILE A 143 15.95 11.55 -7.54
CA ILE A 143 16.48 12.17 -6.32
C ILE A 143 15.36 12.32 -5.30
N ALA A 144 15.59 11.81 -4.10
CA ALA A 144 14.68 12.05 -2.98
C ALA A 144 15.14 13.26 -2.16
N LEU A 145 14.21 14.14 -1.80
CA LEU A 145 14.39 15.24 -0.86
C LEU A 145 13.71 14.93 0.48
N ASP A 146 14.35 15.30 1.56
CA ASP A 146 13.71 15.31 2.88
C ASP A 146 13.23 16.73 3.20
N THR A 147 11.97 16.98 2.91
CA THR A 147 11.31 18.25 3.23
C THR A 147 10.66 18.24 4.62
N GLY A 148 10.74 17.11 5.36
CA GLY A 148 10.19 17.02 6.71
C GLY A 148 9.60 15.66 7.08
N MET A 149 9.75 14.62 6.24
CA MET A 149 9.39 13.25 6.63
C MET A 149 10.46 12.62 7.54
N THR A 150 11.70 13.11 7.44
CA THR A 150 12.88 12.69 8.24
C THR A 150 13.14 11.18 8.16
N ARG A 151 13.01 10.64 6.95
CA ARG A 151 13.20 9.19 6.69
C ARG A 151 14.34 8.93 5.72
N ILE A 152 14.32 9.51 4.55
CA ILE A 152 15.35 9.50 3.52
C ILE A 152 15.24 10.78 2.72
N GLY A 153 16.33 11.27 2.15
CA GLY A 153 16.33 12.43 1.26
C GLY A 153 17.55 13.31 1.46
N LEU A 154 17.89 14.08 0.43
CA LEU A 154 18.82 15.20 0.51
C LEU A 154 18.15 16.37 1.22
N SER A 155 18.92 17.21 1.89
CA SER A 155 18.44 18.48 2.43
C SER A 155 17.93 19.38 1.30
N PRO A 156 16.75 20.02 1.43
CA PRO A 156 16.20 20.90 0.39
C PRO A 156 16.81 22.32 0.45
N ASP A 157 18.15 22.40 0.40
CA ASP A 157 18.95 23.61 0.53
C ASP A 157 20.17 23.58 -0.40
N GLU A 158 21.03 24.59 -0.29
CA GLU A 158 22.29 24.70 -1.05
C GLU A 158 23.21 23.50 -0.89
N LYS A 159 23.17 22.78 0.24
CA LYS A 159 23.97 21.57 0.46
C LYS A 159 23.46 20.42 -0.39
N GLY A 160 22.13 20.23 -0.41
CA GLY A 160 21.51 19.26 -1.30
C GLY A 160 21.72 19.59 -2.77
N LEU A 161 21.63 20.88 -3.15
CA LEU A 161 21.91 21.32 -4.52
C LEU A 161 23.35 20.99 -4.93
N ALA A 162 24.34 21.23 -4.05
CA ALA A 162 25.73 20.89 -4.33
C ALA A 162 25.94 19.40 -4.60
N ILE A 163 25.19 18.53 -3.87
CA ILE A 163 25.22 17.09 -4.10
C ILE A 163 24.57 16.74 -5.44
N VAL A 164 23.41 17.34 -5.79
CA VAL A 164 22.75 17.10 -7.08
C VAL A 164 23.65 17.51 -8.25
N LYS A 165 24.37 18.64 -8.15
CA LYS A 165 25.35 19.06 -9.16
C LYS A 165 26.44 17.99 -9.37
N GLN A 166 26.99 17.45 -8.29
CA GLN A 166 28.00 16.38 -8.37
C GLN A 166 27.42 15.10 -8.98
N ILE A 167 26.17 14.75 -8.66
CA ILE A 167 25.49 13.58 -9.23
C ILE A 167 25.26 13.76 -10.74
N ALA A 168 24.91 14.97 -11.18
CA ALA A 168 24.67 15.26 -12.58
C ALA A 168 25.92 15.12 -13.46
N GLU A 169 27.11 15.26 -12.88
CA GLU A 169 28.41 15.08 -13.55
C GLU A 169 28.86 13.60 -13.65
N LEU A 170 28.17 12.67 -12.94
CA LEU A 170 28.53 11.26 -12.94
C LEU A 170 28.27 10.59 -14.30
N PRO A 171 29.21 9.80 -14.83
CA PRO A 171 29.00 9.12 -16.09
C PRO A 171 27.88 8.06 -15.98
N ASN A 172 27.16 7.88 -17.08
CA ASN A 172 26.09 6.88 -17.21
C ASN A 172 24.94 7.01 -16.18
N ILE A 173 24.76 8.20 -15.60
CA ILE A 173 23.61 8.55 -14.76
C ILE A 173 22.67 9.47 -15.57
N LYS A 174 21.36 9.18 -15.51
CA LYS A 174 20.30 10.07 -15.95
C LYS A 174 19.40 10.37 -14.76
N ILE A 175 19.37 11.63 -14.33
CA ILE A 175 18.40 12.10 -13.33
C ILE A 175 17.05 12.22 -14.05
N GLU A 176 16.15 11.29 -13.78
CA GLU A 176 14.82 11.23 -14.37
C GLU A 176 13.80 11.97 -13.53
N GLY A 177 13.95 11.95 -12.21
CA GLY A 177 12.97 12.54 -11.32
C GLY A 177 13.53 13.15 -10.03
N LEU A 178 12.66 14.00 -9.44
CA LEU A 178 12.85 14.61 -8.12
C LEU A 178 11.58 14.41 -7.31
N PHE A 179 11.70 13.96 -6.06
CA PHE A 179 10.52 13.80 -5.23
C PHE A 179 10.77 14.03 -3.74
N THR A 180 9.69 14.28 -3.03
CA THR A 180 9.63 14.21 -1.57
C THR A 180 8.43 13.37 -1.13
N HIS A 181 8.25 13.18 0.17
CA HIS A 181 7.11 12.49 0.75
C HIS A 181 6.46 13.34 1.83
N LEU A 182 5.19 13.65 1.65
CA LEU A 182 4.40 14.43 2.60
C LEU A 182 3.98 13.53 3.77
N SER A 183 4.25 14.00 5.00
CA SER A 183 4.03 13.19 6.21
C SER A 183 2.67 13.38 6.87
N CYS A 184 2.05 14.55 6.64
CA CYS A 184 0.84 14.99 7.34
C CYS A 184 -0.27 15.45 6.38
N ALA A 185 -0.21 15.03 5.10
CA ALA A 185 -1.18 15.49 4.10
C ALA A 185 -2.62 15.05 4.39
N ASP A 186 -2.79 14.00 5.19
CA ASP A 186 -4.06 13.45 5.66
C ASP A 186 -4.61 14.14 6.92
N MET A 187 -3.83 14.97 7.59
CA MET A 187 -4.27 15.67 8.80
C MET A 187 -5.14 16.89 8.47
N THR A 188 -6.05 17.25 9.38
CA THR A 188 -6.87 18.46 9.28
C THR A 188 -6.01 19.73 9.33
N ASP A 189 -4.96 19.74 10.18
CA ASP A 189 -3.98 20.82 10.21
C ASP A 189 -3.00 20.67 9.03
N LYS A 190 -3.09 21.58 8.07
CA LYS A 190 -2.31 21.60 6.84
C LYS A 190 -0.95 22.30 6.94
N ALA A 191 -0.69 23.04 8.02
CA ALA A 191 0.48 23.93 8.15
C ALA A 191 1.82 23.19 7.94
N TYR A 192 1.96 21.98 8.49
CA TYR A 192 3.19 21.20 8.28
C TYR A 192 3.38 20.74 6.83
N THR A 193 2.31 20.29 6.20
CA THR A 193 2.32 19.87 4.80
C THR A 193 2.65 21.03 3.86
N GLU A 194 2.05 22.21 4.09
CA GLU A 194 2.36 23.44 3.35
C GLU A 194 3.84 23.81 3.49
N SER A 195 4.40 23.72 4.69
CA SER A 195 5.82 23.98 4.92
C SER A 195 6.73 22.96 4.22
N GLN A 196 6.29 21.69 4.01
CA GLN A 196 7.01 20.71 3.21
C GLN A 196 6.99 21.07 1.72
N MET A 197 5.84 21.54 1.23
CA MET A 197 5.66 22.00 -0.16
C MET A 197 6.53 23.22 -0.44
N GLU A 198 6.51 24.24 0.43
CA GLU A 198 7.37 25.42 0.31
C GLU A 198 8.87 25.09 0.22
N ARG A 199 9.34 24.14 1.04
CA ARG A 199 10.74 23.67 0.96
C ARG A 199 11.02 22.96 -0.36
N TYR A 200 10.08 22.21 -0.88
CA TYR A 200 10.22 21.55 -2.17
C TYR A 200 10.27 22.55 -3.32
N ASP A 201 9.36 23.53 -3.33
CA ASP A 201 9.30 24.61 -4.32
C ASP A 201 10.57 25.44 -4.32
N HIS A 202 11.07 25.80 -3.14
CA HIS A 202 12.35 26.48 -3.01
C HIS A 202 13.50 25.68 -3.63
N PHE A 203 13.55 24.37 -3.40
CA PHE A 203 14.60 23.54 -3.99
C PHE A 203 14.47 23.42 -5.52
N VAL A 204 13.26 23.35 -6.05
CA VAL A 204 13.01 23.39 -7.50
C VAL A 204 13.54 24.71 -8.07
N GLN A 205 13.28 25.84 -7.41
CA GLN A 205 13.83 27.14 -7.83
C GLN A 205 15.36 27.14 -7.83
N LEU A 206 16.01 26.58 -6.81
CA LEU A 206 17.48 26.46 -6.76
C LEU A 206 18.04 25.62 -7.91
N LEU A 207 17.33 24.56 -8.35
CA LEU A 207 17.71 23.77 -9.52
C LEU A 207 17.57 24.56 -10.80
N ASP A 208 16.48 25.29 -10.97
CA ASP A 208 16.22 26.14 -12.15
C ASP A 208 17.29 27.24 -12.28
N GLU A 209 17.63 27.93 -11.18
CA GLU A 209 18.70 28.93 -11.13
C GLU A 209 20.09 28.33 -11.45
N ALA A 210 20.29 27.05 -11.11
CA ALA A 210 21.52 26.32 -11.44
C ALA A 210 21.53 25.74 -12.86
N GLY A 211 20.45 25.90 -13.65
CA GLY A 211 20.29 25.34 -14.99
C GLY A 211 20.18 23.81 -15.02
N ILE A 212 19.70 23.20 -13.94
CA ILE A 212 19.49 21.74 -13.83
C ILE A 212 18.02 21.43 -14.06
N GLU A 213 17.69 20.88 -15.22
CA GLU A 213 16.35 20.43 -15.56
C GLU A 213 16.14 18.98 -15.11
N ILE A 214 15.07 18.73 -14.34
CA ILE A 214 14.65 17.38 -13.94
C ILE A 214 13.23 17.13 -14.52
N PRO A 215 13.08 16.10 -15.39
CA PRO A 215 11.87 15.89 -16.16
C PRO A 215 10.63 15.57 -15.33
N VAL A 216 10.75 14.80 -14.24
CA VAL A 216 9.60 14.29 -13.50
C VAL A 216 9.68 14.72 -12.04
N LYS A 217 8.89 15.72 -11.67
CA LYS A 217 8.76 16.19 -10.30
C LYS A 217 7.51 15.57 -9.65
N HIS A 218 7.62 15.04 -8.41
CA HIS A 218 6.46 14.40 -7.78
C HIS A 218 6.50 14.44 -6.25
N ILE A 219 5.43 14.95 -5.63
CA ILE A 219 5.30 15.05 -4.17
C ILE A 219 4.07 14.36 -3.64
N CYS A 220 2.95 14.35 -4.39
CA CYS A 220 1.66 13.85 -3.94
C CYS A 220 1.70 12.35 -3.63
N ASN A 221 1.36 11.99 -2.41
CA ASN A 221 0.96 10.65 -1.97
C ASN A 221 -0.58 10.53 -2.03
N SER A 222 -1.15 9.44 -1.51
CA SER A 222 -2.60 9.20 -1.50
C SER A 222 -3.40 10.34 -0.89
N ALA A 223 -2.99 10.86 0.26
CA ALA A 223 -3.69 11.96 0.93
C ALA A 223 -3.59 13.26 0.14
N ALA A 224 -2.41 13.58 -0.37
CA ALA A 224 -2.24 14.80 -1.16
C ALA A 224 -3.01 14.75 -2.49
N ILE A 225 -3.19 13.58 -3.10
CA ILE A 225 -4.06 13.43 -4.28
C ILE A 225 -5.50 13.83 -3.96
N MET A 226 -5.98 13.51 -2.77
CA MET A 226 -7.35 13.81 -2.32
C MET A 226 -7.51 15.27 -1.92
N GLU A 227 -6.55 15.80 -1.14
CA GLU A 227 -6.70 17.05 -0.39
C GLU A 227 -6.13 18.29 -1.10
N TYR A 228 -5.23 18.12 -2.08
CA TYR A 228 -4.55 19.22 -2.74
C TYR A 228 -4.75 19.17 -4.26
N GLU A 229 -5.23 20.26 -4.84
CA GLU A 229 -5.37 20.41 -6.30
C GLU A 229 -4.11 21.03 -6.92
N ASP A 230 -3.48 21.93 -6.21
CA ASP A 230 -2.19 22.49 -6.55
C ASP A 230 -1.04 21.54 -6.17
N HIS A 231 0.16 21.79 -6.65
CA HIS A 231 1.38 21.00 -6.34
C HIS A 231 1.37 19.53 -6.80
N ARG A 232 0.58 19.18 -7.82
CA ARG A 232 0.61 17.81 -8.39
C ARG A 232 1.87 17.54 -9.18
N TYR A 233 2.50 18.61 -9.72
CA TYR A 233 3.67 18.52 -10.60
C TYR A 233 3.45 17.54 -11.77
N ASP A 234 4.49 16.78 -12.14
CA ASP A 234 4.45 15.91 -13.31
C ASP A 234 3.87 14.52 -13.01
N MET A 235 3.89 14.09 -11.73
CA MET A 235 3.39 12.76 -11.36
C MET A 235 2.84 12.70 -9.93
N ALA A 236 1.75 11.96 -9.74
CA ALA A 236 1.16 11.63 -8.44
C ALA A 236 1.33 10.13 -8.14
N ARG A 237 1.48 9.78 -6.84
CA ARG A 237 1.74 8.41 -6.40
C ARG A 237 0.54 7.85 -5.63
N ALA A 238 -0.26 7.05 -6.32
CA ALA A 238 -1.42 6.38 -5.76
C ALA A 238 -0.98 5.14 -4.95
N GLY A 239 -1.03 5.25 -3.64
CA GLY A 239 -0.77 4.16 -2.69
C GLY A 239 -2.07 3.52 -2.20
N ILE A 240 -2.39 3.71 -0.94
CA ILE A 240 -3.53 3.05 -0.27
C ILE A 240 -4.88 3.30 -0.95
N ILE A 241 -5.11 4.47 -1.55
CA ILE A 241 -6.34 4.79 -2.28
C ILE A 241 -6.55 3.92 -3.52
N LEU A 242 -5.48 3.36 -4.10
CA LEU A 242 -5.58 2.40 -5.20
C LEU A 242 -6.40 1.17 -4.80
N TYR A 243 -6.29 0.75 -3.55
CA TYR A 243 -6.94 -0.42 -2.98
C TYR A 243 -8.31 -0.12 -2.34
N GLY A 244 -8.80 1.12 -2.51
CA GLY A 244 -10.11 1.54 -2.03
C GLY A 244 -10.16 1.93 -0.56
N MET A 245 -9.02 2.34 -0.01
CA MET A 245 -8.90 2.74 1.40
C MET A 245 -8.48 4.20 1.52
N TYR A 246 -9.16 4.92 2.39
CA TYR A 246 -8.81 6.30 2.70
C TYR A 246 -7.58 6.37 3.62
N PRO A 247 -6.70 7.39 3.47
CA PRO A 247 -5.48 7.50 4.26
C PRO A 247 -5.71 7.65 5.77
N SER A 248 -6.74 8.37 6.18
CA SER A 248 -7.16 8.56 7.57
C SER A 248 -8.64 8.95 7.65
N ASP A 249 -9.18 9.07 8.87
CA ASP A 249 -10.54 9.56 9.11
C ASP A 249 -10.64 11.10 8.99
N GLU A 250 -9.50 11.80 8.83
CA GLU A 250 -9.45 13.26 8.75
C GLU A 250 -9.53 13.79 7.31
N VAL A 251 -9.38 12.94 6.29
CA VAL A 251 -9.51 13.35 4.88
C VAL A 251 -10.98 13.53 4.49
N ASP A 252 -11.25 14.43 3.56
CA ASP A 252 -12.59 14.58 3.00
C ASP A 252 -12.90 13.44 2.02
N PHE A 253 -13.73 12.48 2.46
CA PHE A 253 -14.15 11.32 1.68
C PHE A 253 -14.92 11.69 0.41
N SER A 254 -15.53 12.88 0.35
CA SER A 254 -16.24 13.35 -0.83
C SER A 254 -15.32 13.74 -1.99
N ASN A 255 -14.02 13.92 -1.71
CA ASN A 255 -13.04 14.30 -2.71
C ASN A 255 -12.67 13.18 -3.69
N LEU A 256 -12.93 11.92 -3.34
CA LEU A 256 -12.59 10.78 -4.19
C LEU A 256 -13.47 9.56 -3.85
N ASP A 257 -14.23 9.08 -4.82
CA ASP A 257 -15.01 7.84 -4.67
C ASP A 257 -14.08 6.63 -4.76
N LEU A 258 -14.06 5.83 -3.71
CA LEU A 258 -13.23 4.64 -3.59
C LEU A 258 -14.09 3.40 -3.27
N THR A 259 -13.73 2.28 -3.89
CA THR A 259 -14.33 0.97 -3.61
C THR A 259 -13.27 0.05 -3.00
N PRO A 260 -13.44 -0.46 -1.76
CA PRO A 260 -12.54 -1.44 -1.17
C PRO A 260 -12.38 -2.67 -2.06
N ALA A 261 -11.13 -3.06 -2.32
CA ALA A 261 -10.82 -4.12 -3.28
C ALA A 261 -10.63 -5.49 -2.63
N MET A 262 -10.48 -5.58 -1.31
CA MET A 262 -10.27 -6.84 -0.59
C MET A 262 -11.45 -7.16 0.31
N SER A 263 -11.92 -8.41 0.20
CA SER A 263 -12.88 -9.00 1.14
C SER A 263 -12.28 -10.25 1.76
N TRP A 264 -12.35 -10.38 3.07
CA TRP A 264 -11.79 -11.50 3.80
C TRP A 264 -12.90 -12.41 4.32
N TYR A 265 -12.84 -13.68 3.96
CA TYR A 265 -13.85 -14.69 4.28
C TYR A 265 -13.30 -15.77 5.19
N SER A 266 -14.14 -16.28 6.08
CA SER A 266 -13.89 -17.44 6.92
C SER A 266 -15.19 -18.17 7.23
N HIS A 267 -15.16 -19.23 8.04
CA HIS A 267 -16.31 -20.08 8.30
C HIS A 267 -16.56 -20.26 9.79
N VAL A 268 -17.82 -20.38 10.15
CA VAL A 268 -18.25 -20.80 11.48
C VAL A 268 -17.96 -22.30 11.63
N VAL A 269 -17.12 -22.65 12.61
CA VAL A 269 -16.69 -24.05 12.85
C VAL A 269 -17.26 -24.64 14.12
N ASN A 270 -17.84 -23.83 14.99
CA ASN A 270 -18.53 -24.28 16.20
C ASN A 270 -19.59 -23.26 16.63
N ILE A 271 -20.64 -23.73 17.27
CA ILE A 271 -21.69 -22.90 17.88
C ILE A 271 -21.96 -23.45 19.28
N MET A 272 -22.02 -22.59 20.29
CA MET A 272 -22.28 -22.97 21.66
C MET A 272 -23.16 -21.94 22.38
N GLU A 273 -23.84 -22.40 23.40
CA GLU A 273 -24.61 -21.60 24.37
C GLU A 273 -23.92 -21.75 25.73
N PRO A 274 -22.95 -20.89 26.07
CA PRO A 274 -22.21 -21.01 27.31
C PRO A 274 -23.09 -20.69 28.53
N GLU A 275 -22.77 -21.32 29.65
CA GLU A 275 -23.40 -21.01 30.94
C GLU A 275 -23.07 -19.58 31.40
N MET A 276 -23.94 -19.01 32.22
CA MET A 276 -23.73 -17.71 32.85
C MET A 276 -22.41 -17.72 33.66
N GLU A 277 -21.79 -16.55 33.78
CA GLU A 277 -20.52 -16.33 34.49
C GLU A 277 -19.31 -17.05 33.86
N ARG A 278 -19.48 -17.71 32.73
CA ARG A 278 -18.37 -18.36 32.02
C ARG A 278 -17.48 -17.37 31.30
N GLY A 279 -16.18 -17.50 31.44
CA GLY A 279 -15.21 -16.71 30.71
C GLY A 279 -15.02 -17.21 29.28
N VAL A 280 -14.83 -16.28 28.34
CA VAL A 280 -14.61 -16.56 26.91
C VAL A 280 -13.16 -16.24 26.54
N SER A 281 -12.49 -17.19 25.86
CA SER A 281 -11.14 -17.07 25.35
C SER A 281 -10.05 -16.88 26.40
N TYR A 282 -8.81 -16.63 25.93
CA TYR A 282 -7.64 -16.46 26.79
C TYR A 282 -7.80 -15.29 27.77
N GLY A 283 -7.55 -15.60 29.05
CA GLY A 283 -7.62 -14.62 30.14
C GLY A 283 -9.04 -14.23 30.53
N ALA A 284 -10.07 -14.91 30.00
CA ALA A 284 -11.48 -14.68 30.35
C ALA A 284 -11.84 -13.19 30.31
N THR A 285 -11.41 -12.48 29.27
CA THR A 285 -11.59 -11.02 29.13
C THR A 285 -13.01 -10.61 28.73
N TYR A 286 -13.85 -11.58 28.43
CA TYR A 286 -15.29 -11.45 28.28
C TYR A 286 -15.95 -12.48 29.21
N ILE A 287 -16.92 -12.05 30.00
CA ILE A 287 -17.72 -12.91 30.89
C ILE A 287 -19.15 -12.94 30.37
N VAL A 288 -19.74 -14.10 30.33
CA VAL A 288 -21.14 -14.29 29.92
C VAL A 288 -22.07 -13.78 31.01
N GLU A 289 -22.68 -12.62 30.80
CA GLU A 289 -23.59 -11.97 31.77
C GLU A 289 -25.07 -12.22 31.50
N HIS A 290 -25.40 -12.75 30.30
CA HIS A 290 -26.77 -13.05 29.87
C HIS A 290 -26.76 -14.26 28.93
N PRO A 291 -27.88 -14.97 28.76
CA PRO A 291 -27.98 -16.07 27.81
C PRO A 291 -27.58 -15.61 26.41
N CYS A 292 -26.60 -16.26 25.79
CA CYS A 292 -26.06 -15.88 24.49
C CYS A 292 -25.72 -17.11 23.64
N ARG A 293 -25.64 -16.92 22.34
CA ARG A 293 -25.10 -17.88 21.38
C ARG A 293 -23.79 -17.36 20.81
N LEU A 294 -22.75 -18.15 20.97
CA LEU A 294 -21.42 -17.81 20.45
C LEU A 294 -21.04 -18.71 19.28
N ALA A 295 -20.49 -18.13 18.24
CA ALA A 295 -19.89 -18.86 17.13
C ALA A 295 -18.36 -18.77 17.23
N THR A 296 -17.68 -19.87 16.92
CA THR A 296 -16.23 -19.88 16.68
C THR A 296 -16.01 -19.74 15.18
N VAL A 297 -15.25 -18.72 14.78
CA VAL A 297 -14.83 -18.46 13.40
C VAL A 297 -13.39 -18.88 13.22
N SER A 298 -13.07 -19.58 12.12
CA SER A 298 -11.77 -20.20 11.86
C SER A 298 -10.76 -19.21 11.25
N VAL A 299 -10.55 -18.06 11.89
CA VAL A 299 -9.54 -17.05 11.54
C VAL A 299 -8.96 -16.45 12.81
N GLY A 300 -7.66 -16.20 12.84
CA GLY A 300 -6.97 -15.62 13.98
C GLY A 300 -5.73 -14.83 13.60
N TYR A 301 -4.88 -14.50 14.59
CA TYR A 301 -3.75 -13.61 14.34
C TYR A 301 -2.61 -14.27 13.50
N ALA A 302 -2.54 -15.59 13.40
CA ALA A 302 -1.63 -16.28 12.50
C ALA A 302 -2.01 -16.08 11.02
N ASP A 303 -3.28 -15.78 10.75
CA ASP A 303 -3.78 -15.44 9.43
C ASP A 303 -3.63 -13.94 9.10
N GLY A 304 -3.15 -13.13 10.06
CA GLY A 304 -3.04 -11.67 9.93
C GLY A 304 -4.20 -10.89 10.59
N TYR A 305 -5.17 -11.57 11.24
CA TYR A 305 -6.27 -10.88 11.91
C TYR A 305 -5.78 -10.19 13.19
N ALA A 306 -6.00 -8.89 13.30
CA ALA A 306 -5.41 -8.11 14.37
C ALA A 306 -5.90 -8.51 15.75
N ARG A 307 -4.98 -8.92 16.64
CA ARG A 307 -5.29 -9.25 18.02
C ARG A 307 -5.81 -8.07 18.83
N SER A 308 -5.49 -6.84 18.44
CA SER A 308 -6.00 -5.59 19.04
C SER A 308 -7.52 -5.42 18.87
N LEU A 309 -8.15 -6.13 17.94
CA LEU A 309 -9.60 -6.16 17.73
C LEU A 309 -10.36 -7.05 18.74
N SER A 310 -9.67 -7.72 19.67
CA SER A 310 -10.28 -8.46 20.76
C SER A 310 -11.25 -7.59 21.56
N ASN A 311 -12.49 -8.04 21.76
CA ASN A 311 -13.60 -7.32 22.40
C ASN A 311 -13.97 -5.96 21.76
N LYS A 312 -13.49 -5.65 20.54
CA LYS A 312 -13.73 -4.37 19.86
C LYS A 312 -14.22 -4.52 18.44
N GLY A 313 -13.70 -5.51 17.75
CA GLY A 313 -14.03 -5.76 16.36
C GLY A 313 -15.35 -6.51 16.18
N TRP A 314 -15.73 -6.69 14.94
CA TRP A 314 -16.89 -7.47 14.53
C TRP A 314 -16.64 -8.11 13.17
N VAL A 315 -17.41 -9.16 12.89
CA VAL A 315 -17.49 -9.77 11.56
C VAL A 315 -18.93 -9.69 11.06
N LEU A 316 -19.16 -9.94 9.79
CA LEU A 316 -20.50 -10.07 9.24
C LEU A 316 -20.86 -11.55 9.05
N ILE A 317 -21.99 -11.95 9.58
CA ILE A 317 -22.60 -13.26 9.35
C ILE A 317 -24.01 -13.00 8.84
N HIS A 318 -24.38 -13.56 7.69
CA HIS A 318 -25.65 -13.25 7.01
C HIS A 318 -25.88 -11.74 6.82
N GLY A 319 -24.82 -10.95 6.62
CA GLY A 319 -24.89 -9.49 6.46
C GLY A 319 -25.11 -8.71 7.76
N GLN A 320 -25.14 -9.36 8.91
CA GLN A 320 -25.35 -8.75 10.23
C GLN A 320 -24.05 -8.74 11.03
N LYS A 321 -23.84 -7.70 11.84
CA LYS A 321 -22.64 -7.55 12.68
C LYS A 321 -22.68 -8.55 13.84
N ALA A 322 -21.66 -9.40 13.92
CA ALA A 322 -21.36 -10.30 15.03
C ALA A 322 -20.13 -9.78 15.77
N PRO A 323 -20.29 -9.20 16.98
CA PRO A 323 -19.18 -8.66 17.77
C PRO A 323 -18.19 -9.75 18.17
N ILE A 324 -16.87 -9.42 18.19
CA ILE A 324 -15.84 -10.30 18.71
C ILE A 324 -15.90 -10.27 20.23
N VAL A 325 -16.04 -11.45 20.87
CA VAL A 325 -16.07 -11.61 22.32
C VAL A 325 -14.88 -12.43 22.81
N GLY A 326 -14.17 -11.89 23.77
CA GLY A 326 -12.90 -12.45 24.26
C GLY A 326 -11.71 -12.09 23.33
N ARG A 327 -10.57 -12.73 23.59
CA ARG A 327 -9.35 -12.48 22.80
C ARG A 327 -9.35 -13.27 21.51
N VAL A 328 -8.89 -12.62 20.42
CA VAL A 328 -8.54 -13.29 19.16
C VAL A 328 -7.40 -14.27 19.44
N CYS A 329 -7.60 -15.55 19.10
CA CYS A 329 -6.63 -16.62 19.24
C CYS A 329 -5.72 -16.72 18.00
N MET A 330 -4.82 -17.71 17.98
CA MET A 330 -3.89 -17.91 16.87
C MET A 330 -4.63 -18.20 15.55
N ASP A 331 -5.59 -19.13 15.59
CA ASP A 331 -6.26 -19.67 14.40
C ASP A 331 -7.79 -19.50 14.43
N GLN A 332 -8.33 -18.92 15.50
CA GLN A 332 -9.77 -18.83 15.75
C GLN A 332 -10.11 -17.59 16.56
N MET A 333 -11.37 -17.16 16.47
CA MET A 333 -11.95 -16.16 17.36
C MET A 333 -13.42 -16.49 17.63
N MET A 334 -13.96 -15.99 18.76
CA MET A 334 -15.35 -16.13 19.12
C MET A 334 -16.10 -14.84 18.83
N VAL A 335 -17.33 -14.99 18.31
CA VAL A 335 -18.21 -13.88 18.01
C VAL A 335 -19.61 -14.15 18.59
N ASP A 336 -20.28 -13.09 19.01
CA ASP A 336 -21.65 -13.17 19.52
C ASP A 336 -22.62 -13.17 18.31
N ILE A 337 -23.45 -14.22 18.25
CA ILE A 337 -24.47 -14.43 17.22
C ILE A 337 -25.89 -14.50 17.81
N THR A 338 -26.07 -14.02 19.05
CA THR A 338 -27.35 -14.12 19.79
C THR A 338 -28.51 -13.56 18.95
N ASP A 339 -28.30 -12.40 18.35
CA ASP A 339 -29.32 -11.71 17.58
C ASP A 339 -29.33 -12.11 16.08
N ILE A 340 -28.48 -13.06 15.67
CA ILE A 340 -28.41 -13.49 14.27
C ILE A 340 -29.08 -14.87 14.13
N PRO A 341 -30.28 -14.93 13.53
CA PRO A 341 -31.01 -16.20 13.40
C PRO A 341 -30.33 -17.14 12.39
N ASP A 342 -30.63 -18.44 12.55
CA ASP A 342 -30.31 -19.51 11.60
C ASP A 342 -28.81 -19.66 11.24
N VAL A 343 -27.89 -19.16 12.06
CA VAL A 343 -26.46 -19.44 11.91
C VAL A 343 -26.20 -20.91 12.12
N LYS A 344 -25.52 -21.56 11.17
CA LYS A 344 -25.17 -22.98 11.16
C LYS A 344 -23.66 -23.15 11.00
N LEU A 345 -23.17 -24.37 11.22
CA LEU A 345 -21.80 -24.73 10.87
C LEU A 345 -21.57 -24.47 9.37
N GLU A 346 -20.34 -24.06 9.03
CA GLU A 346 -19.91 -23.65 7.69
C GLU A 346 -20.58 -22.37 7.16
N ALA A 347 -21.43 -21.68 7.95
CA ALA A 347 -21.87 -20.35 7.59
C ALA A 347 -20.66 -19.45 7.32
N VAL A 348 -20.72 -18.70 6.21
CA VAL A 348 -19.64 -17.79 5.82
C VAL A 348 -19.66 -16.55 6.70
N SER A 349 -18.52 -16.25 7.30
CA SER A 349 -18.24 -14.99 7.98
C SER A 349 -17.33 -14.16 7.08
N TYR A 350 -17.57 -12.88 6.91
CA TYR A 350 -16.70 -12.02 6.15
C TYR A 350 -16.49 -10.65 6.79
N THR A 351 -15.37 -10.02 6.48
CA THR A 351 -15.10 -8.63 6.83
C THR A 351 -14.64 -7.88 5.59
N HIS A 352 -15.10 -6.64 5.41
CA HIS A 352 -14.38 -5.70 4.57
C HIS A 352 -13.21 -5.15 5.38
N LEU A 353 -12.02 -5.11 4.78
CA LEU A 353 -10.89 -4.42 5.40
C LEU A 353 -11.18 -2.92 5.37
N THR A 354 -11.53 -2.38 6.52
CA THR A 354 -11.64 -0.94 6.75
C THR A 354 -10.40 -0.45 7.48
N LEU A 355 -10.15 0.86 7.47
CA LEU A 355 -9.02 1.49 8.16
C LEU A 355 -8.70 0.95 9.56
N PRO A 356 -9.66 0.69 10.47
CA PRO A 356 -9.37 0.10 11.78
C PRO A 356 -8.71 -1.28 11.72
N THR A 357 -8.91 -2.03 10.65
CA THR A 357 -8.33 -3.38 10.47
C THR A 357 -6.88 -3.33 9.97
N ILE A 358 -6.47 -2.24 9.32
CA ILE A 358 -5.15 -2.08 8.69
C ILE A 358 -4.14 -1.41 9.63
N TYR A 359 -4.57 -0.52 10.51
CA TYR A 359 -3.68 0.16 11.48
C TYR A 359 -3.08 -0.75 12.56
N SER A 360 -3.33 -2.05 12.51
CA SER A 360 -2.81 -3.02 13.47
C SER A 360 -1.72 -3.93 12.88
N VAL A 361 -1.16 -3.59 11.75
CA VAL A 361 0.00 -4.28 11.16
C VAL A 361 1.28 -3.51 11.44
#